data_190bc5b5ab516c0d1bf9527df5a86179
#
_entry.id   190bc5b5ab516c0d1bf9527df5a86179
#
_cell.length_a   1.000
_cell.length_b   1.000
_cell.length_c   1.000
_cell.angle_alpha   90.00
_cell.angle_beta   90.00
_cell.angle_gamma   90.00
#
_symmetry.space_group_name_H-M   'P 1'
#
loop_
_entity.id
_entity.type
_entity.pdbx_description
1 polymer ?
#
loop_
_entity_poly.entity_id
_entity_poly.type
_entity_poly.pdbx_seq_one_letter_code
_entity_poly.pdbx_strand_id
1 'polypeptide(L)'
;MKKLLTSWWIALGLISTPALANKGIAFVHGTGMQTDAYNDYWTGDFVHSVSQGLNDSSMYTVINCDFDQFMWDQKAAGCLAEQLSSFINDKNISEMIVITHSNGGNVIRWIMSNPTFDSRYPAIINATSKVIALAPSSLGTPLADAVHQGNVFESSLGWLLGYGSDAVKQQQVSWMHYYNQNFLNGTAGRPALAKPFKAVVGSDVDSAFWDGDSYCAGYQYQVALETTQNWLDSCSDGFLNCSSQAGAGTVWFTDKQRTRGREPLSHQQSRRDCFNLDVILRNDI
;
A
#
# COMPACT_ATOMS: atom_id res chain seq x y z
N MET A 1 -10.57 -22.97 -77.27
CA MET A 1 -9.47 -22.69 -76.35
C MET A 1 -9.97 -21.66 -75.27
N LYS A 2 -10.33 -22.17 -74.09
CA LYS A 2 -10.77 -21.31 -72.97
C LYS A 2 -9.60 -21.10 -72.02
N LYS A 3 -9.16 -19.85 -71.86
CA LYS A 3 -8.12 -19.48 -70.89
C LYS A 3 -8.74 -19.34 -69.51
N LEU A 4 -8.32 -20.18 -68.56
CA LEU A 4 -8.60 -20.02 -67.14
C LEU A 4 -7.62 -18.97 -66.58
N LEU A 5 -8.21 -17.87 -66.08
CA LEU A 5 -7.50 -16.88 -65.24
C LEU A 5 -7.59 -17.32 -63.78
N THR A 6 -6.51 -17.80 -63.23
CA THR A 6 -6.36 -18.10 -61.79
C THR A 6 -6.05 -16.81 -61.05
N SER A 7 -7.01 -16.28 -60.28
CA SER A 7 -6.81 -15.16 -59.38
C SER A 7 -6.13 -15.66 -58.08
N TRP A 8 -4.90 -15.18 -57.85
CA TRP A 8 -4.22 -15.40 -56.57
C TRP A 8 -4.65 -14.32 -55.58
N TRP A 9 -5.35 -14.71 -54.53
CA TRP A 9 -5.64 -13.87 -53.37
C TRP A 9 -4.46 -13.95 -52.41
N ILE A 10 -3.68 -12.86 -52.31
CA ILE A 10 -2.67 -12.71 -51.25
C ILE A 10 -3.40 -12.26 -50.01
N ALA A 11 -3.57 -13.18 -49.05
CA ALA A 11 -4.04 -12.85 -47.73
C ALA A 11 -2.91 -12.13 -46.96
N LEU A 12 -2.98 -10.80 -46.86
CA LEU A 12 -2.15 -10.05 -45.92
C LEU A 12 -2.60 -10.40 -44.50
N GLY A 13 -1.89 -11.30 -43.84
CA GLY A 13 -2.02 -11.53 -42.44
C GLY A 13 -1.58 -10.29 -41.67
N LEU A 14 -2.54 -9.62 -41.02
CA LEU A 14 -2.23 -8.59 -40.04
C LEU A 14 -1.52 -9.25 -38.86
N ILE A 15 -0.21 -9.14 -38.80
CA ILE A 15 0.61 -9.48 -37.65
C ILE A 15 0.31 -8.38 -36.61
N SER A 16 -0.64 -8.62 -35.70
CA SER A 16 -0.83 -7.79 -34.53
C SER A 16 0.40 -8.00 -33.63
N THR A 17 1.31 -7.06 -33.62
CA THR A 17 2.35 -7.00 -32.58
C THR A 17 1.63 -6.88 -31.24
N PRO A 18 1.97 -7.74 -30.26
CA PRO A 18 1.42 -7.56 -28.92
C PRO A 18 1.80 -6.15 -28.44
N ALA A 19 0.81 -5.34 -28.11
CA ALA A 19 1.04 -4.07 -27.46
C ALA A 19 1.80 -4.36 -26.17
N LEU A 20 3.01 -3.80 -26.02
CA LEU A 20 3.74 -3.90 -24.76
C LEU A 20 2.86 -3.29 -23.66
N ALA A 21 2.69 -4.02 -22.57
CA ALA A 21 1.94 -3.53 -21.42
C ALA A 21 2.64 -2.29 -20.86
N ASN A 22 1.90 -1.17 -20.76
CA ASN A 22 2.39 0.00 -20.07
C ASN A 22 2.30 -0.25 -18.57
N LYS A 23 3.44 -0.56 -17.94
CA LYS A 23 3.54 -0.82 -16.52
C LYS A 23 3.73 0.49 -15.75
N GLY A 24 3.01 0.66 -14.65
CA GLY A 24 3.12 1.82 -13.79
C GLY A 24 3.03 1.49 -12.31
N ILE A 25 3.45 2.43 -11.46
CA ILE A 25 3.40 2.30 -9.99
C ILE A 25 2.51 3.40 -9.42
N ALA A 26 1.61 3.02 -8.51
CA ALA A 26 0.87 3.95 -7.67
C ALA A 26 1.33 3.82 -6.21
N PHE A 27 1.79 4.92 -5.61
CA PHE A 27 2.19 5.00 -4.21
C PHE A 27 1.02 5.54 -3.39
N VAL A 28 0.49 4.73 -2.47
CA VAL A 28 -0.71 5.01 -1.65
C VAL A 28 -0.30 5.14 -0.20
N HIS A 29 -0.41 6.35 0.36
CA HIS A 29 0.00 6.66 1.73
C HIS A 29 -0.91 6.00 2.79
N GLY A 30 -0.56 6.11 4.07
CA GLY A 30 -1.34 5.63 5.21
C GLY A 30 -2.32 6.66 5.76
N THR A 31 -2.68 6.55 7.04
CA THR A 31 -3.56 7.49 7.75
C THR A 31 -3.05 8.93 7.64
N GLY A 32 -3.98 9.87 7.61
CA GLY A 32 -3.72 11.30 7.49
C GLY A 32 -4.16 11.88 6.15
N MET A 33 -4.43 13.18 6.13
CA MET A 33 -4.65 13.93 4.90
C MET A 33 -3.29 14.32 4.30
N GLN A 34 -3.10 14.00 3.03
CA GLN A 34 -1.89 14.37 2.28
C GLN A 34 -2.24 15.27 1.11
N THR A 35 -1.45 16.33 0.93
CA THR A 35 -1.49 17.23 -0.22
C THR A 35 -0.21 17.20 -1.03
N ASP A 36 0.87 16.73 -0.45
CA ASP A 36 2.16 16.45 -1.10
C ASP A 36 2.80 15.17 -0.52
N ALA A 37 2.14 14.03 -0.72
CA ALA A 37 2.64 12.74 -0.24
C ALA A 37 4.00 12.35 -0.84
N TYR A 38 4.38 12.92 -1.97
CA TYR A 38 5.68 12.69 -2.59
C TYR A 38 6.83 13.16 -1.69
N ASN A 39 6.72 14.36 -1.12
CA ASN A 39 7.75 14.94 -0.27
C ASN A 39 7.51 14.65 1.21
N ASP A 40 6.26 14.75 1.69
CA ASP A 40 5.94 14.75 3.11
C ASP A 40 5.75 13.32 3.66
N TYR A 41 5.27 12.40 2.83
CA TYR A 41 4.97 11.04 3.28
C TYR A 41 6.02 10.02 2.83
N TRP A 42 6.30 9.91 1.50
CA TRP A 42 7.17 8.88 0.93
C TRP A 42 8.66 9.27 0.90
N THR A 43 9.00 10.48 0.65
CA THR A 43 10.25 11.07 0.16
C THR A 43 10.48 10.81 -1.34
N GLY A 44 10.93 11.87 -2.02
CA GLY A 44 11.21 11.79 -3.46
C GLY A 44 12.27 10.74 -3.80
N ASP A 45 13.28 10.57 -2.95
CA ASP A 45 14.36 9.59 -3.15
C ASP A 45 13.83 8.15 -3.14
N PHE A 46 12.95 7.82 -2.17
CA PHE A 46 12.32 6.49 -2.12
C PHE A 46 11.46 6.22 -3.38
N VAL A 47 10.58 7.16 -3.73
CA VAL A 47 9.71 7.04 -4.92
C VAL A 47 10.56 6.87 -6.18
N HIS A 48 11.58 7.71 -6.35
CA HIS A 48 12.47 7.66 -7.52
C HIS A 48 13.24 6.33 -7.58
N SER A 49 13.83 5.89 -6.47
CA SER A 49 14.58 4.63 -6.42
C SER A 49 13.73 3.42 -6.78
N VAL A 50 12.52 3.32 -6.22
CA VAL A 50 11.59 2.22 -6.51
C VAL A 50 11.14 2.27 -7.97
N SER A 51 10.83 3.47 -8.50
CA SER A 51 10.36 3.65 -9.88
C SER A 51 11.40 3.28 -10.94
N GLN A 52 12.70 3.22 -10.60
CA GLN A 52 13.74 2.71 -11.49
C GLN A 52 13.57 1.22 -11.86
N GLY A 53 12.70 0.47 -11.20
CA GLY A 53 12.30 -0.88 -11.61
C GLY A 53 11.43 -0.93 -12.85
N LEU A 54 10.84 0.19 -13.25
CA LEU A 54 10.06 0.33 -14.47
C LEU A 54 10.96 0.55 -15.72
N ASN A 55 10.50 0.10 -16.87
CA ASN A 55 11.17 0.42 -18.15
C ASN A 55 11.22 1.94 -18.42
N ASP A 56 10.17 2.65 -18.03
CA ASP A 56 10.09 4.10 -17.98
C ASP A 56 9.84 4.53 -16.53
N SER A 57 10.86 5.05 -15.87
CA SER A 57 10.82 5.44 -14.48
C SER A 57 9.89 6.64 -14.20
N SER A 58 9.35 7.29 -15.21
CA SER A 58 8.35 8.36 -15.09
C SER A 58 6.91 7.85 -14.99
N MET A 59 6.69 6.54 -15.15
CA MET A 59 5.38 5.90 -15.13
C MET A 59 4.93 5.59 -13.70
N TYR A 60 4.84 6.61 -12.87
CA TYR A 60 4.31 6.49 -11.50
C TYR A 60 3.36 7.63 -11.17
N THR A 61 2.58 7.41 -10.12
CA THR A 61 1.76 8.42 -9.44
C THR A 61 1.90 8.30 -7.93
N VAL A 62 1.80 9.42 -7.22
CA VAL A 62 1.76 9.47 -5.75
C VAL A 62 0.41 10.05 -5.35
N ILE A 63 -0.34 9.28 -4.59
CA ILE A 63 -1.72 9.59 -4.20
C ILE A 63 -1.74 10.65 -3.10
N ASN A 64 -2.60 11.64 -3.26
CA ASN A 64 -2.85 12.72 -2.30
C ASN A 64 -4.34 12.74 -1.94
N CYS A 65 -4.70 12.08 -0.84
CA CYS A 65 -6.09 11.94 -0.37
C CYS A 65 -6.20 12.21 1.13
N ASP A 66 -7.42 12.29 1.62
CA ASP A 66 -7.71 12.37 3.05
C ASP A 66 -8.04 10.98 3.60
N PHE A 67 -7.00 10.27 4.09
CA PHE A 67 -7.17 8.97 4.73
C PHE A 67 -7.36 9.06 6.26
N ASP A 68 -7.79 10.20 6.77
CA ASP A 68 -8.36 10.34 8.10
C ASP A 68 -9.85 9.93 8.15
N GLN A 69 -10.45 9.69 7.00
CA GLN A 69 -11.82 9.22 6.85
C GLN A 69 -11.89 7.68 6.93
N PHE A 70 -13.12 7.14 7.03
CA PHE A 70 -13.33 5.70 6.83
C PHE A 70 -12.86 5.26 5.45
N MET A 71 -12.36 4.01 5.33
CA MET A 71 -11.81 3.50 4.07
C MET A 71 -12.76 3.55 2.87
N TRP A 72 -14.07 3.60 3.10
CA TRP A 72 -15.11 3.69 2.04
C TRP A 72 -15.56 5.11 1.73
N ASP A 73 -15.08 6.11 2.46
CA ASP A 73 -15.48 7.49 2.27
C ASP A 73 -15.04 8.03 0.90
N GLN A 74 -15.81 9.03 0.39
CA GLN A 74 -15.50 9.66 -0.89
C GLN A 74 -14.15 10.39 -0.88
N LYS A 75 -13.72 10.91 0.27
CA LYS A 75 -12.41 11.55 0.40
C LYS A 75 -11.27 10.53 0.53
N ALA A 76 -11.56 9.28 0.88
CA ALA A 76 -10.61 8.18 0.95
C ALA A 76 -10.69 7.32 -0.33
N ALA A 77 -11.51 6.27 -0.36
CA ALA A 77 -11.60 5.37 -1.53
C ALA A 77 -12.11 6.08 -2.79
N GLY A 78 -13.00 7.06 -2.67
CA GLY A 78 -13.47 7.85 -3.81
C GLY A 78 -12.35 8.68 -4.45
N CYS A 79 -11.55 9.38 -3.62
CA CYS A 79 -10.36 10.12 -4.04
C CYS A 79 -9.29 9.19 -4.63
N LEU A 80 -9.00 8.07 -3.97
CA LEU A 80 -8.06 7.06 -4.49
C LEU A 80 -8.51 6.56 -5.86
N ALA A 81 -9.79 6.23 -6.02
CA ALA A 81 -10.33 5.76 -7.29
C ALA A 81 -10.23 6.82 -8.40
N GLU A 82 -10.45 8.08 -8.09
CA GLU A 82 -10.29 9.18 -9.04
C GLU A 82 -8.86 9.29 -9.54
N GLN A 83 -7.89 9.37 -8.62
CA GLN A 83 -6.48 9.53 -8.98
C GLN A 83 -5.92 8.31 -9.71
N LEU A 84 -6.28 7.07 -9.30
CA LEU A 84 -5.89 5.86 -10.00
C LEU A 84 -6.51 5.78 -11.41
N SER A 85 -7.79 6.15 -11.56
CA SER A 85 -8.45 6.17 -12.87
C SER A 85 -7.81 7.19 -13.80
N SER A 86 -7.49 8.40 -13.31
CA SER A 86 -6.76 9.41 -14.08
C SER A 86 -5.39 8.90 -14.50
N PHE A 87 -4.62 8.31 -13.58
CA PHE A 87 -3.31 7.74 -13.88
C PHE A 87 -3.39 6.63 -14.96
N ILE A 88 -4.37 5.71 -14.83
CA ILE A 88 -4.59 4.65 -15.82
C ILE A 88 -4.88 5.24 -17.19
N ASN A 89 -5.78 6.22 -17.27
CA ASN A 89 -6.21 6.81 -18.54
C ASN A 89 -5.13 7.70 -19.17
N ASP A 90 -4.54 8.61 -18.38
CA ASP A 90 -3.59 9.62 -18.87
C ASP A 90 -2.27 9.00 -19.34
N LYS A 91 -1.86 7.91 -18.70
CA LYS A 91 -0.62 7.19 -19.01
C LYS A 91 -0.86 5.89 -19.79
N ASN A 92 -2.11 5.55 -20.12
CA ASN A 92 -2.50 4.29 -20.77
C ASN A 92 -1.93 3.06 -20.02
N ILE A 93 -2.05 3.04 -18.67
CA ILE A 93 -1.52 1.96 -17.84
C ILE A 93 -2.37 0.72 -18.03
N SER A 94 -1.76 -0.38 -18.42
CA SER A 94 -2.41 -1.69 -18.56
C SER A 94 -1.96 -2.69 -17.49
N GLU A 95 -0.84 -2.40 -16.80
CA GLU A 95 -0.32 -3.18 -15.67
C GLU A 95 0.13 -2.24 -14.56
N MET A 96 -0.67 -2.11 -13.51
CA MET A 96 -0.39 -1.25 -12.38
C MET A 96 0.06 -2.06 -11.16
N ILE A 97 1.17 -1.67 -10.56
CA ILE A 97 1.61 -2.12 -9.24
C ILE A 97 1.19 -1.04 -8.24
N VAL A 98 0.48 -1.44 -7.19
CA VAL A 98 0.09 -0.53 -6.12
C VAL A 98 0.99 -0.79 -4.93
N ILE A 99 1.77 0.21 -4.51
CA ILE A 99 2.57 0.16 -3.29
C ILE A 99 1.83 0.96 -2.23
N THR A 100 1.46 0.31 -1.13
CA THR A 100 0.73 0.95 -0.03
C THR A 100 1.53 0.92 1.25
N HIS A 101 1.23 1.84 2.17
CA HIS A 101 1.73 1.78 3.53
C HIS A 101 0.56 1.89 4.52
N SER A 102 0.66 1.14 5.65
CA SER A 102 -0.27 1.29 6.77
C SER A 102 -1.75 1.17 6.34
N ASN A 103 -2.61 2.11 6.74
CA ASN A 103 -4.04 2.18 6.42
C ASN A 103 -4.34 2.29 4.92
N GLY A 104 -3.42 2.78 4.09
CA GLY A 104 -3.59 2.76 2.63
C GLY A 104 -3.85 1.35 2.07
N GLY A 105 -3.32 0.32 2.76
CA GLY A 105 -3.64 -1.07 2.49
C GLY A 105 -5.12 -1.41 2.66
N ASN A 106 -5.81 -0.83 3.65
CA ASN A 106 -7.24 -1.04 3.87
C ASN A 106 -8.09 -0.31 2.82
N VAL A 107 -7.67 0.90 2.42
CA VAL A 107 -8.39 1.67 1.39
C VAL A 107 -8.36 0.96 0.03
N ILE A 108 -7.20 0.42 -0.40
CA ILE A 108 -7.14 -0.35 -1.65
C ILE A 108 -7.86 -1.71 -1.52
N ARG A 109 -7.86 -2.35 -0.35
CA ARG A 109 -8.63 -3.57 -0.08
C ARG A 109 -10.13 -3.33 -0.21
N TRP A 110 -10.62 -2.17 0.25
CA TRP A 110 -12.03 -1.79 0.06
C TRP A 110 -12.40 -1.75 -1.43
N ILE A 111 -11.60 -1.11 -2.26
CA ILE A 111 -11.81 -1.07 -3.71
C ILE A 111 -11.85 -2.48 -4.29
N MET A 112 -10.88 -3.33 -3.94
CA MET A 112 -10.76 -4.68 -4.48
C MET A 112 -11.90 -5.62 -4.06
N SER A 113 -12.38 -5.48 -2.83
CA SER A 113 -13.41 -6.35 -2.26
C SER A 113 -14.84 -5.87 -2.52
N ASN A 114 -15.02 -4.67 -3.07
CA ASN A 114 -16.33 -4.07 -3.32
C ASN A 114 -16.45 -3.51 -4.76
N PRO A 115 -16.24 -4.33 -5.80
CA PRO A 115 -16.12 -3.87 -7.18
C PRO A 115 -17.37 -3.17 -7.75
N THR A 116 -18.53 -3.34 -7.10
CA THR A 116 -19.80 -2.73 -7.51
C THR A 116 -20.14 -1.46 -6.74
N PHE A 117 -19.31 -1.06 -5.77
CA PHE A 117 -19.58 0.10 -4.94
C PHE A 117 -19.37 1.42 -5.71
N ASP A 118 -18.41 1.46 -6.61
CA ASP A 118 -18.14 2.59 -7.50
C ASP A 118 -17.84 2.09 -8.91
N SER A 119 -18.35 2.78 -9.93
CA SER A 119 -18.22 2.39 -11.34
C SER A 119 -16.77 2.36 -11.85
N ARG A 120 -15.83 3.04 -11.17
CA ARG A 120 -14.40 3.08 -11.49
C ARG A 120 -13.64 1.83 -10.99
N TYR A 121 -14.14 1.17 -9.95
CA TYR A 121 -13.43 0.06 -9.29
C TYR A 121 -13.08 -1.10 -10.21
N PRO A 122 -13.98 -1.57 -11.10
CA PRO A 122 -13.65 -2.67 -12.01
C PRO A 122 -12.45 -2.37 -12.91
N ALA A 123 -12.33 -1.15 -13.45
CA ALA A 123 -11.21 -0.75 -14.29
C ALA A 123 -9.90 -0.71 -13.49
N ILE A 124 -9.93 -0.16 -12.28
CA ILE A 124 -8.77 -0.13 -11.37
C ILE A 124 -8.32 -1.55 -11.03
N ILE A 125 -9.25 -2.43 -10.65
CA ILE A 125 -8.97 -3.82 -10.33
C ILE A 125 -8.34 -4.53 -11.54
N ASN A 126 -8.90 -4.34 -12.73
CA ASN A 126 -8.39 -4.97 -13.94
C ASN A 126 -6.97 -4.52 -14.27
N ALA A 127 -6.67 -3.23 -14.17
CA ALA A 127 -5.33 -2.68 -14.41
C ALA A 127 -4.32 -3.08 -13.32
N THR A 128 -4.76 -3.34 -12.08
CA THR A 128 -3.86 -3.74 -10.99
C THR A 128 -3.31 -5.14 -11.23
N SER A 129 -2.00 -5.30 -11.26
CA SER A 129 -1.33 -6.61 -11.34
C SER A 129 -1.06 -7.21 -9.96
N LYS A 130 -0.62 -6.38 -9.02
CA LYS A 130 -0.35 -6.76 -7.61
C LYS A 130 -0.41 -5.54 -6.70
N VAL A 131 -0.61 -5.80 -5.40
CA VAL A 131 -0.40 -4.83 -4.33
C VAL A 131 0.78 -5.27 -3.49
N ILE A 132 1.69 -4.36 -3.19
CA ILE A 132 2.76 -4.52 -2.20
C ILE A 132 2.40 -3.61 -1.04
N ALA A 133 2.07 -4.20 0.09
CA ALA A 133 1.62 -3.50 1.27
C ALA A 133 2.73 -3.48 2.33
N LEU A 134 3.26 -2.31 2.59
CA LEU A 134 4.32 -2.06 3.56
C LEU A 134 3.67 -1.80 4.91
N ALA A 135 3.96 -2.63 5.90
CA ALA A 135 3.39 -2.54 7.25
C ALA A 135 1.86 -2.27 7.23
N PRO A 136 1.02 -3.06 6.54
CA PRO A 136 -0.40 -2.76 6.42
C PRO A 136 -1.15 -3.00 7.74
N SER A 137 -2.06 -2.10 8.10
CA SER A 137 -2.90 -2.22 9.31
C SER A 137 -4.12 -3.13 9.11
N SER A 138 -3.90 -4.34 8.57
CA SER A 138 -4.94 -5.23 8.06
C SER A 138 -5.92 -5.71 9.13
N LEU A 139 -5.47 -5.88 10.39
CA LEU A 139 -6.33 -6.26 11.52
C LEU A 139 -6.47 -5.13 12.57
N GLY A 140 -6.06 -3.91 12.22
CA GLY A 140 -6.06 -2.78 13.15
C GLY A 140 -4.89 -2.80 14.12
N THR A 141 -5.00 -2.00 15.19
CA THR A 141 -3.94 -1.87 16.20
C THR A 141 -4.53 -1.65 17.59
N PRO A 142 -3.96 -2.28 18.64
CA PRO A 142 -4.32 -1.99 20.04
C PRO A 142 -4.13 -0.52 20.43
N LEU A 143 -3.25 0.21 19.73
CA LEU A 143 -3.07 1.64 19.95
C LEU A 143 -4.33 2.46 19.60
N ALA A 144 -5.06 2.06 18.57
CA ALA A 144 -6.35 2.69 18.23
C ALA A 144 -7.41 2.42 19.29
N ASP A 145 -7.41 1.23 19.89
CA ASP A 145 -8.27 0.92 21.04
C ASP A 145 -7.91 1.78 22.26
N ALA A 146 -6.61 1.94 22.56
CA ALA A 146 -6.11 2.75 23.67
C ALA A 146 -6.48 4.24 23.52
N VAL A 147 -6.34 4.81 22.33
CA VAL A 147 -6.75 6.20 22.03
C VAL A 147 -8.26 6.38 22.24
N HIS A 148 -9.07 5.45 21.76
CA HIS A 148 -10.52 5.53 21.91
C HIS A 148 -11.00 5.43 23.36
N GLN A 149 -10.22 4.75 24.22
CA GLN A 149 -10.49 4.64 25.65
C GLN A 149 -10.03 5.85 26.46
N GLY A 150 -9.46 6.90 25.84
CA GLY A 150 -8.98 8.10 26.51
C GLY A 150 -7.72 7.88 27.35
N ASN A 151 -6.95 6.84 27.06
CA ASN A 151 -5.68 6.60 27.72
C ASN A 151 -4.63 7.66 27.29
N VAL A 152 -3.70 8.00 28.17
CA VAL A 152 -2.74 9.14 28.18
C VAL A 152 -1.87 9.29 26.92
N PHE A 153 -2.03 8.42 25.92
CA PHE A 153 -1.33 8.42 24.64
C PHE A 153 -1.74 9.54 23.68
N GLU A 154 -2.85 10.24 23.91
CA GLU A 154 -3.32 11.29 23.02
C GLU A 154 -2.26 12.38 22.74
N SER A 155 -1.41 12.67 23.71
CA SER A 155 -0.47 13.78 23.58
C SER A 155 0.84 13.45 22.83
N SER A 156 1.30 12.20 22.87
CA SER A 156 2.59 11.80 22.25
C SER A 156 2.46 11.05 20.94
N LEU A 157 1.30 10.45 20.65
CA LEU A 157 1.03 9.68 19.44
C LEU A 157 -0.04 10.30 18.55
N GLY A 158 -0.74 11.31 19.01
CA GLY A 158 -1.82 11.92 18.26
C GLY A 158 -1.41 12.43 16.89
N TRP A 159 -0.18 12.87 16.76
CA TRP A 159 0.38 13.26 15.46
C TRP A 159 0.69 12.05 14.55
N LEU A 160 0.94 10.86 15.14
CA LEU A 160 1.18 9.63 14.38
C LEU A 160 -0.13 8.96 13.97
N LEU A 161 -1.20 9.12 14.79
CA LEU A 161 -2.48 8.45 14.66
C LEU A 161 -3.56 9.31 13.99
N GLY A 162 -3.38 10.65 13.92
CA GLY A 162 -4.48 11.55 13.52
C GLY A 162 -5.60 11.55 14.56
N TYR A 163 -5.50 12.41 15.57
CA TYR A 163 -6.42 12.49 16.72
C TYR A 163 -7.89 12.24 16.38
N GLY A 164 -8.47 11.18 16.95
CA GLY A 164 -9.91 10.95 16.93
C GLY A 164 -10.56 10.84 15.55
N SER A 165 -9.75 10.66 14.48
CA SER A 165 -10.24 10.54 13.11
C SER A 165 -11.06 9.27 12.91
N ASP A 166 -11.86 9.23 11.86
CA ASP A 166 -12.64 8.04 11.51
C ASP A 166 -11.72 6.88 11.13
N ALA A 167 -10.53 7.15 10.55
CA ALA A 167 -9.52 6.14 10.30
C ALA A 167 -9.01 5.50 11.59
N VAL A 168 -8.80 6.26 12.67
CA VAL A 168 -8.40 5.71 13.97
C VAL A 168 -9.52 4.86 14.57
N LYS A 169 -10.77 5.34 14.54
CA LYS A 169 -11.93 4.53 14.98
C LYS A 169 -12.01 3.21 14.20
N GLN A 170 -11.85 3.26 12.89
CA GLN A 170 -11.87 2.09 12.01
C GLN A 170 -10.75 1.10 12.35
N GLN A 171 -9.57 1.58 12.74
CA GLN A 171 -8.39 0.74 13.02
C GLN A 171 -8.40 0.10 14.42
N GLN A 172 -9.44 0.28 15.22
CA GLN A 172 -9.64 -0.54 16.43
C GLN A 172 -9.72 -2.02 16.05
N VAL A 173 -9.13 -2.89 16.85
CA VAL A 173 -9.01 -4.33 16.55
C VAL A 173 -10.39 -4.97 16.33
N SER A 174 -11.38 -4.65 17.19
CA SER A 174 -12.73 -5.18 17.06
C SER A 174 -13.45 -4.72 15.79
N TRP A 175 -13.28 -3.45 15.40
CA TRP A 175 -13.86 -2.91 14.16
C TRP A 175 -13.20 -3.49 12.93
N MET A 176 -11.86 -3.59 12.89
CA MET A 176 -11.18 -4.23 11.77
C MET A 176 -11.52 -5.71 11.64
N HIS A 177 -11.73 -6.42 12.78
CA HIS A 177 -12.25 -7.78 12.74
C HIS A 177 -13.63 -7.85 12.06
N TYR A 178 -14.56 -6.98 12.45
CA TYR A 178 -15.88 -6.88 11.85
C TYR A 178 -15.82 -6.54 10.35
N TYR A 179 -14.99 -5.56 9.96
CA TYR A 179 -14.86 -5.18 8.55
C TYR A 179 -14.24 -6.28 7.70
N ASN A 180 -13.23 -6.97 8.22
CA ASN A 180 -12.64 -8.12 7.54
C ASN A 180 -13.66 -9.21 7.26
N GLN A 181 -14.48 -9.56 8.27
CA GLN A 181 -15.48 -10.61 8.12
C GLN A 181 -16.61 -10.24 7.16
N ASN A 182 -17.03 -8.99 7.14
CA ASN A 182 -18.24 -8.58 6.44
C ASN A 182 -17.98 -7.89 5.09
N PHE A 183 -16.78 -7.32 4.86
CA PHE A 183 -16.55 -6.44 3.72
C PHE A 183 -15.24 -6.68 2.96
N LEU A 184 -14.20 -7.26 3.59
CA LEU A 184 -12.86 -7.29 3.01
C LEU A 184 -12.33 -8.70 2.70
N ASN A 185 -12.80 -9.74 3.38
CA ASN A 185 -12.30 -11.12 3.20
C ASN A 185 -13.19 -12.01 2.31
N GLY A 186 -14.08 -11.40 1.55
CA GLY A 186 -15.00 -12.11 0.67
C GLY A 186 -16.23 -12.65 1.38
N THR A 187 -17.36 -12.09 1.04
CA THR A 187 -18.69 -12.52 1.45
C THR A 187 -19.56 -12.65 0.22
N ALA A 188 -20.78 -13.16 0.36
CA ALA A 188 -21.72 -13.26 -0.75
C ALA A 188 -21.90 -11.88 -1.45
N GLY A 189 -21.55 -11.79 -2.73
CA GLY A 189 -21.60 -10.58 -3.53
C GLY A 189 -20.42 -9.60 -3.30
N ARG A 190 -19.46 -9.95 -2.44
CA ARG A 190 -18.25 -9.15 -2.19
C ARG A 190 -17.03 -10.08 -2.21
N PRO A 191 -16.31 -10.14 -3.34
CA PRO A 191 -15.16 -11.03 -3.47
C PRO A 191 -14.05 -10.63 -2.48
N ALA A 192 -13.21 -11.61 -2.12
CA ALA A 192 -11.93 -11.34 -1.47
C ALA A 192 -10.99 -10.57 -2.43
N LEU A 193 -9.77 -10.36 -2.00
CA LEU A 193 -8.74 -9.71 -2.81
C LEU A 193 -8.66 -10.31 -4.22
N ALA A 194 -9.04 -9.53 -5.23
CA ALA A 194 -9.07 -9.96 -6.62
C ALA A 194 -7.66 -10.09 -7.24
N LYS A 195 -6.65 -9.54 -6.57
CA LYS A 195 -5.25 -9.50 -7.03
C LYS A 195 -4.30 -9.92 -5.91
N PRO A 196 -3.09 -10.39 -6.24
CA PRO A 196 -2.07 -10.68 -5.24
C PRO A 196 -1.83 -9.49 -4.33
N PHE A 197 -1.91 -9.71 -3.02
CA PHE A 197 -1.63 -8.73 -1.99
C PHE A 197 -0.46 -9.26 -1.16
N LYS A 198 0.70 -8.64 -1.31
CA LYS A 198 1.98 -9.06 -0.72
C LYS A 198 2.30 -8.15 0.46
N ALA A 199 2.27 -8.65 1.68
CA ALA A 199 2.59 -7.89 2.87
C ALA A 199 4.10 -7.94 3.17
N VAL A 200 4.69 -6.78 3.46
CA VAL A 200 5.99 -6.64 4.10
C VAL A 200 5.75 -6.35 5.57
N VAL A 201 6.34 -7.19 6.43
CA VAL A 201 6.11 -7.14 7.88
C VAL A 201 7.35 -6.59 8.57
N GLY A 202 7.21 -5.45 9.25
CA GLY A 202 8.18 -4.90 10.19
C GLY A 202 8.01 -5.54 11.55
N SER A 203 9.09 -5.92 12.21
CA SER A 203 9.05 -6.80 13.38
C SER A 203 9.54 -6.18 14.68
N ASP A 204 10.18 -5.02 14.62
CA ASP A 204 10.81 -4.41 15.79
C ASP A 204 11.13 -2.93 15.55
N VAL A 205 11.46 -2.21 16.60
CA VAL A 205 11.97 -0.84 16.57
C VAL A 205 13.32 -0.81 17.25
N ASP A 206 14.31 -0.18 16.62
CA ASP A 206 15.58 0.15 17.23
C ASP A 206 15.69 1.68 17.36
N SER A 207 15.87 2.17 18.59
CA SER A 207 16.08 3.58 18.90
C SER A 207 17.37 3.84 19.68
N ALA A 208 18.34 2.93 19.60
CA ALA A 208 19.64 3.11 20.25
C ALA A 208 20.37 4.33 19.67
N PHE A 209 20.66 5.34 20.51
CA PHE A 209 21.23 6.62 20.05
C PHE A 209 22.68 6.51 19.52
N TRP A 210 23.36 5.43 19.85
CA TRP A 210 24.72 5.12 19.34
C TRP A 210 24.71 4.34 18.03
N ASP A 211 23.53 3.89 17.58
CA ASP A 211 23.37 3.16 16.34
C ASP A 211 22.95 4.12 15.22
N GLY A 212 23.75 4.15 14.14
CA GLY A 212 23.44 4.96 12.95
C GLY A 212 22.14 4.57 12.28
N ASP A 213 21.74 3.31 12.39
CA ASP A 213 20.54 2.75 11.76
C ASP A 213 19.25 3.27 12.42
N SER A 214 19.29 3.66 13.70
CA SER A 214 18.19 4.32 14.41
C SER A 214 17.84 5.71 13.85
N TYR A 215 18.70 6.31 13.06
CA TYR A 215 18.45 7.63 12.45
C TYR A 215 17.75 7.53 11.08
N CYS A 216 17.69 6.34 10.48
CA CYS A 216 16.94 6.16 9.25
C CYS A 216 15.44 6.39 9.49
N ALA A 217 14.83 7.21 8.68
CA ALA A 217 13.44 7.67 8.83
C ALA A 217 13.18 8.63 10.02
N GLY A 218 14.21 9.08 10.70
CA GLY A 218 14.16 10.10 11.76
C GLY A 218 14.12 9.51 13.17
N TYR A 219 15.17 9.80 13.94
CA TYR A 219 15.38 9.28 15.31
C TYR A 219 14.20 9.50 16.26
N GLN A 220 13.58 10.70 16.21
CA GLN A 220 12.44 11.01 17.07
C GLN A 220 11.24 10.07 16.85
N TYR A 221 11.04 9.62 15.62
CA TYR A 221 10.01 8.64 15.30
C TYR A 221 10.34 7.27 15.90
N GLN A 222 11.62 6.86 15.87
CA GLN A 222 12.02 5.58 16.46
C GLN A 222 11.79 5.57 17.96
N VAL A 223 12.20 6.62 18.68
CA VAL A 223 11.95 6.75 20.13
C VAL A 223 10.45 6.71 20.46
N ALA A 224 9.61 7.39 19.69
CA ALA A 224 8.17 7.36 19.87
C ALA A 224 7.60 5.96 19.65
N LEU A 225 8.01 5.28 18.58
CA LEU A 225 7.54 3.94 18.23
C LEU A 225 8.03 2.88 19.23
N GLU A 226 9.25 2.97 19.74
CA GLU A 226 9.74 2.08 20.80
C GLU A 226 8.91 2.23 22.09
N THR A 227 8.54 3.47 22.43
CA THR A 227 7.67 3.70 23.59
C THR A 227 6.31 3.00 23.44
N THR A 228 5.77 2.94 22.22
CA THR A 228 4.47 2.31 21.95
C THR A 228 4.51 0.79 21.87
N GLN A 229 5.69 0.19 21.66
CA GLN A 229 5.84 -1.27 21.68
C GLN A 229 5.39 -1.91 23.00
N ASN A 230 5.45 -1.19 24.12
CA ASN A 230 4.97 -1.69 25.41
C ASN A 230 3.46 -2.02 25.43
N TRP A 231 2.70 -1.57 24.43
CA TRP A 231 1.25 -1.79 24.27
C TRP A 231 0.92 -2.80 23.19
N LEU A 232 1.95 -3.33 22.56
CA LEU A 232 1.86 -4.24 21.43
C LEU A 232 2.47 -5.60 21.77
N ASP A 233 2.30 -6.57 20.89
CA ASP A 233 2.96 -7.85 21.00
C ASP A 233 4.49 -7.70 20.82
N SER A 234 5.23 -8.70 21.29
CA SER A 234 6.70 -8.73 21.12
C SER A 234 7.18 -8.70 19.67
N CYS A 235 6.30 -9.01 18.71
CA CYS A 235 6.53 -8.79 17.28
C CYS A 235 5.66 -7.64 16.83
N SER A 236 6.25 -6.46 16.70
CA SER A 236 5.56 -5.24 16.25
C SER A 236 6.56 -4.25 15.67
N ASP A 237 6.10 -3.42 14.74
CA ASP A 237 6.89 -2.33 14.16
C ASP A 237 6.81 -1.02 14.97
N GLY A 238 6.32 -1.12 16.22
CA GLY A 238 6.06 0.01 17.12
C GLY A 238 4.70 0.65 16.92
N PHE A 239 3.96 0.29 15.88
CA PHE A 239 2.62 0.79 15.60
C PHE A 239 1.59 -0.33 15.39
N LEU A 240 2.01 -1.41 14.76
CA LEU A 240 1.21 -2.57 14.39
C LEU A 240 1.86 -3.85 14.87
N ASN A 241 1.07 -4.77 15.39
CA ASN A 241 1.51 -6.14 15.61
C ASN A 241 1.82 -6.83 14.28
N CYS A 242 2.81 -7.73 14.25
CA CYS A 242 3.11 -8.54 13.06
C CYS A 242 1.88 -9.31 12.54
N SER A 243 1.03 -9.78 13.45
CA SER A 243 -0.23 -10.46 13.12
C SER A 243 -1.18 -9.55 12.33
N SER A 244 -1.25 -8.26 12.68
CA SER A 244 -2.04 -7.27 11.95
C SER A 244 -1.49 -7.04 10.55
N GLN A 245 -0.18 -6.85 10.44
CA GLN A 245 0.48 -6.64 9.14
C GLN A 245 0.33 -7.86 8.21
N ALA A 246 0.38 -9.07 8.78
CA ALA A 246 0.19 -10.33 8.06
C ALA A 246 -1.28 -10.70 7.79
N GLY A 247 -2.24 -9.90 8.27
CA GLY A 247 -3.67 -10.25 8.34
C GLY A 247 -4.42 -10.23 7.01
N ALA A 248 -3.78 -9.85 5.90
CA ALA A 248 -4.39 -9.89 4.57
C ALA A 248 -3.39 -10.34 3.50
N GLY A 249 -3.89 -11.09 2.52
CA GLY A 249 -3.08 -11.60 1.41
C GLY A 249 -2.04 -12.62 1.86
N THR A 250 -0.79 -12.44 1.40
CA THR A 250 0.34 -13.30 1.75
C THR A 250 1.51 -12.48 2.28
N VAL A 251 2.18 -12.95 3.30
CA VAL A 251 3.45 -12.35 3.75
C VAL A 251 4.49 -12.61 2.66
N TRP A 252 4.96 -11.54 2.05
CA TRP A 252 6.04 -11.63 1.06
C TRP A 252 7.38 -11.84 1.75
N PHE A 253 7.64 -11.05 2.79
CA PHE A 253 8.75 -11.29 3.72
C PHE A 253 8.53 -10.55 5.05
N THR A 254 9.15 -11.06 6.09
CA THR A 254 9.40 -10.32 7.32
C THR A 254 10.77 -9.61 7.16
N ASP A 255 10.89 -8.39 7.66
CA ASP A 255 12.03 -7.50 7.50
C ASP A 255 13.41 -8.19 7.57
N LYS A 256 13.74 -8.80 8.70
CA LYS A 256 15.02 -9.50 8.97
C LYS A 256 15.39 -10.61 7.97
N GLN A 257 14.45 -11.01 7.09
CA GLN A 257 14.73 -12.00 6.03
C GLN A 257 15.43 -11.38 4.81
N ARG A 258 15.19 -10.08 4.53
CA ARG A 258 15.66 -9.44 3.29
C ARG A 258 16.36 -8.12 3.47
N THR A 259 16.16 -7.42 4.58
CA THR A 259 16.82 -6.15 4.85
C THR A 259 18.33 -6.30 4.94
N ARG A 260 19.07 -5.26 4.54
CA ARG A 260 20.50 -5.20 4.71
C ARG A 260 20.83 -5.28 6.20
N GLY A 261 21.80 -6.12 6.56
CA GLY A 261 22.18 -6.36 7.95
C GLY A 261 21.19 -7.23 8.73
N ARG A 262 20.04 -7.59 8.16
CA ARG A 262 18.88 -8.19 8.84
C ARG A 262 18.27 -7.26 9.89
N GLU A 263 18.36 -5.96 9.61
CA GLU A 263 17.81 -4.93 10.47
C GLU A 263 16.28 -4.98 10.47
N PRO A 264 15.66 -4.72 11.62
CA PRO A 264 14.21 -4.59 11.70
C PRO A 264 13.72 -3.34 10.97
N LEU A 265 12.46 -3.34 10.60
CA LEU A 265 11.78 -2.18 10.05
C LEU A 265 10.73 -1.71 11.05
N SER A 266 10.92 -0.54 11.62
CA SER A 266 9.85 0.16 12.32
C SER A 266 8.76 0.60 11.33
N HIS A 267 7.61 0.99 11.86
CA HIS A 267 6.50 1.49 11.05
C HIS A 267 6.92 2.63 10.12
N GLN A 268 7.74 3.54 10.60
CA GLN A 268 8.22 4.68 9.84
C GLN A 268 9.28 4.29 8.80
N GLN A 269 10.17 3.35 9.12
CA GLN A 269 11.21 2.85 8.21
C GLN A 269 10.62 2.05 7.06
N SER A 270 9.45 1.41 7.26
CA SER A 270 8.75 0.62 6.24
C SER A 270 8.29 1.43 5.01
N ARG A 271 8.44 2.75 5.01
CA ARG A 271 8.12 3.65 3.88
C ARG A 271 9.29 4.53 3.44
N ARG A 272 10.51 4.07 3.72
CA ARG A 272 11.77 4.78 3.44
C ARG A 272 12.76 3.83 2.78
N ASP A 273 13.84 4.37 2.30
CA ASP A 273 14.99 3.65 1.72
C ASP A 273 15.91 3.00 2.79
N CYS A 274 15.37 2.79 3.99
CA CYS A 274 16.06 2.12 5.07
C CYS A 274 16.41 0.68 4.70
N PHE A 275 17.64 0.29 5.00
CA PHE A 275 18.15 -1.08 4.87
C PHE A 275 17.91 -1.71 3.49
N ASN A 276 18.01 -0.92 2.42
CA ASN A 276 17.79 -1.30 1.02
C ASN A 276 16.35 -1.75 0.70
N LEU A 277 15.34 -1.32 1.46
CA LEU A 277 13.94 -1.66 1.18
C LEU A 277 13.52 -1.20 -0.22
N ASP A 278 13.91 -0.01 -0.62
CA ASP A 278 13.69 0.55 -1.95
C ASP A 278 14.26 -0.34 -3.07
N VAL A 279 15.49 -0.87 -2.88
CA VAL A 279 16.14 -1.80 -3.81
C VAL A 279 15.40 -3.13 -3.88
N ILE A 280 14.93 -3.65 -2.73
CA ILE A 280 14.17 -4.89 -2.68
C ILE A 280 12.85 -4.74 -3.46
N LEU A 281 12.16 -3.61 -3.28
CA LEU A 281 10.93 -3.29 -4.00
C LEU A 281 11.18 -3.15 -5.49
N ARG A 282 12.18 -2.36 -5.88
CA ARG A 282 12.59 -2.14 -7.28
C ARG A 282 12.84 -3.44 -8.03
N ASN A 283 13.46 -4.41 -7.38
CA ASN A 283 13.78 -5.71 -8.01
C ASN A 283 12.56 -6.65 -8.17
N ASP A 284 11.40 -6.32 -7.55
CA ASP A 284 10.13 -7.06 -7.73
C ASP A 284 9.18 -6.37 -8.74
N ILE A 285 9.54 -5.21 -9.25
CA ILE A 285 8.79 -4.43 -10.23
C ILE A 285 9.15 -4.88 -11.64
#